data_572d26dca0eecc66c19d841f479c82e8
#
_entry.id   572d26dca0eecc66c19d841f479c82e8
#
_cell.length_a   1.000
_cell.length_b   1.000
_cell.length_c   1.000
_cell.angle_alpha   90.00
_cell.angle_beta   90.00
_cell.angle_gamma   90.00
#
_symmetry.space_group_name_H-M   'P 1'
#
loop_
_entity.id
_entity.type
_entity.pdbx_description
1 polymer ?
#
loop_
_entity_poly.entity_id
_entity_poly.type
_entity_poly.pdbx_seq_one_letter_code
_entity_poly.pdbx_strand_id
1 'polypeptide(L)'
;MTSEEINTALYKKMYAEQKEFRKWLMFQPPETILKYAYEYKLKEDILLSLEYKDLEDIQAESLLKLDQPLQKVYERLDSKETGYMDSVWETIEECASTEKSCSGSAGNEKESR
;
A
#
# COMPACT_ATOMS: atom_id res chain seq x y z
N MET A 1 -10.73 -11.97 14.68
CA MET A 1 -10.10 -10.64 14.90
C MET A 1 -11.13 -9.55 14.79
N THR A 2 -11.02 -8.55 15.63
CA THR A 2 -11.87 -7.39 15.49
C THR A 2 -11.35 -6.52 14.34
N SER A 3 -12.20 -5.59 13.92
CA SER A 3 -11.83 -4.65 12.86
C SER A 3 -10.56 -3.89 13.22
N GLU A 4 -10.48 -3.45 14.45
CA GLU A 4 -9.31 -2.70 14.93
C GLU A 4 -8.06 -3.58 14.89
N GLU A 5 -8.19 -4.83 15.30
CA GLU A 5 -7.05 -5.74 15.29
C GLU A 5 -6.55 -6.01 13.88
N ILE A 6 -7.47 -6.19 12.94
CA ILE A 6 -7.09 -6.44 11.55
C ILE A 6 -6.37 -5.24 10.96
N ASN A 7 -6.92 -4.05 11.19
CA ASN A 7 -6.30 -2.83 10.68
C ASN A 7 -4.95 -2.58 11.33
N THR A 8 -4.82 -2.87 12.62
CA THR A 8 -3.56 -2.73 13.33
C THR A 8 -2.52 -3.69 12.77
N ALA A 9 -2.93 -4.94 12.52
CA ALA A 9 -2.01 -5.93 11.96
C ALA A 9 -1.54 -5.51 10.58
N LEU A 10 -2.44 -4.98 9.77
CA LEU A 10 -2.07 -4.51 8.44
C LEU A 10 -1.09 -3.35 8.52
N TYR A 11 -1.37 -2.39 9.39
CA TYR A 11 -0.48 -1.25 9.55
C TYR A 11 0.91 -1.70 9.98
N LYS A 12 0.98 -2.60 10.95
CA LYS A 12 2.27 -3.11 11.42
C LYS A 12 3.03 -3.82 10.33
N LYS A 13 2.32 -4.59 9.51
CA LYS A 13 2.96 -5.30 8.41
C LYS A 13 3.54 -4.32 7.40
N MET A 14 2.76 -3.31 7.04
CA MET A 14 3.22 -2.30 6.08
C MET A 14 4.33 -1.44 6.67
N TYR A 15 4.26 -1.15 7.95
CA TYR A 15 5.30 -0.40 8.63
C TYR A 15 6.63 -1.16 8.60
N ALA A 16 6.57 -2.47 8.85
CA ALA A 16 7.76 -3.30 8.80
C ALA A 16 8.34 -3.34 7.38
N GLU A 17 7.47 -3.38 6.39
CA GLU A 17 7.87 -3.37 4.99
C GLU A 17 8.63 -2.08 4.67
N GLN A 18 8.10 -0.95 5.13
CA GLN A 18 8.76 0.34 4.92
C GLN A 18 10.10 0.42 5.65
N LYS A 19 10.15 -0.16 6.83
CA LYS A 19 11.37 -0.17 7.63
C LYS A 19 12.49 -0.93 6.90
N GLU A 20 12.13 -2.06 6.28
CA GLU A 20 13.11 -2.84 5.52
C GLU A 20 13.55 -2.08 4.27
N PHE A 21 12.62 -1.42 3.61
CA PHE A 21 12.95 -0.61 2.45
C PHE A 21 13.90 0.52 2.84
N ARG A 22 13.64 1.16 3.97
CA ARG A 22 14.50 2.23 4.46
C ARG A 22 15.91 1.73 4.75
N LYS A 23 16.02 0.55 5.39
CA LYS A 23 17.31 -0.04 5.68
C LYS A 23 18.10 -0.27 4.40
N TRP A 24 17.45 -0.87 3.41
CA TRP A 24 18.10 -1.11 2.13
C TRP A 24 18.57 0.20 1.51
N LEU A 25 17.69 1.19 1.53
CA LEU A 25 17.96 2.47 0.90
C LEU A 25 19.16 3.19 1.53
N MET A 26 19.29 3.06 2.85
CA MET A 26 20.38 3.74 3.57
C MET A 26 21.75 3.21 3.18
N PHE A 27 21.82 2.04 2.59
CA PHE A 27 23.09 1.46 2.14
C PHE A 27 23.40 1.76 0.68
N GLN A 28 22.53 2.51 0.02
CA GLN A 28 22.73 2.80 -1.39
C GLN A 28 23.49 4.09 -1.60
N PRO A 29 24.15 4.26 -2.76
CA PRO A 29 24.81 5.51 -3.05
C PRO A 29 23.80 6.65 -3.18
N PRO A 30 24.27 7.90 -3.03
CA PRO A 30 23.35 9.05 -3.07
C PRO A 30 22.46 9.10 -4.30
N GLU A 31 22.98 8.71 -5.44
CA GLU A 31 22.19 8.72 -6.67
C GLU A 31 21.00 7.79 -6.59
N THR A 32 21.22 6.61 -6.01
CA THR A 32 20.17 5.65 -5.86
C THR A 32 19.15 6.11 -4.82
N ILE A 33 19.65 6.72 -3.75
CA ILE A 33 18.75 7.26 -2.72
C ILE A 33 17.81 8.30 -3.32
N LEU A 34 18.38 9.19 -4.14
CA LEU A 34 17.56 10.22 -4.77
C LEU A 34 16.53 9.60 -5.73
N LYS A 35 16.94 8.55 -6.41
CA LYS A 35 16.04 7.90 -7.36
C LYS A 35 14.81 7.31 -6.65
N TYR A 36 14.99 6.77 -5.46
CA TYR A 36 13.90 6.12 -4.73
C TYR A 36 13.26 7.01 -3.67
N ALA A 37 13.69 8.26 -3.56
CA ALA A 37 13.14 9.16 -2.54
C ALA A 37 11.65 9.37 -2.71
N TYR A 38 11.19 9.49 -3.95
CA TYR A 38 9.77 9.68 -4.24
C TYR A 38 8.95 8.46 -3.78
N GLU A 39 9.46 7.27 -4.07
CA GLU A 39 8.78 6.06 -3.65
C GLU A 39 8.69 5.98 -2.13
N TYR A 40 9.77 6.33 -1.45
CA TYR A 40 9.79 6.32 0.00
C TYR A 40 8.76 7.30 0.55
N LYS A 41 8.69 8.49 -0.02
CA LYS A 41 7.76 9.51 0.41
C LYS A 41 6.30 9.06 0.23
N LEU A 42 5.98 8.48 -0.93
CA LEU A 42 4.63 8.00 -1.17
C LEU A 42 4.25 6.87 -0.22
N LYS A 43 5.18 6.00 0.08
CA LYS A 43 4.92 4.92 1.04
C LYS A 43 4.67 5.47 2.44
N GLU A 44 5.37 6.55 2.81
CA GLU A 44 5.11 7.22 4.09
C GLU A 44 3.69 7.80 4.09
N ASP A 45 3.27 8.37 2.96
CA ASP A 45 1.93 8.93 2.86
C ASP A 45 0.85 7.86 2.98
N ILE A 46 1.11 6.68 2.42
CA ILE A 46 0.18 5.55 2.54
C ILE A 46 0.03 5.15 4.00
N LEU A 47 1.16 5.04 4.71
CA LEU A 47 1.12 4.71 6.12
C LEU A 47 0.38 5.77 6.94
N LEU A 48 0.62 7.03 6.60
CA LEU A 48 -0.05 8.12 7.29
C LEU A 48 -1.57 8.04 7.11
N SER A 49 -2.01 7.72 5.91
CA SER A 49 -3.44 7.58 5.66
C SER A 49 -4.05 6.48 6.52
N LEU A 50 -3.33 5.38 6.68
CA LEU A 50 -3.82 4.26 7.48
C LEU A 50 -3.83 4.56 8.96
N GLU A 51 -3.06 5.54 9.42
CA GLU A 51 -3.10 5.97 10.81
C GLU A 51 -4.40 6.71 11.13
N TYR A 52 -4.97 7.37 10.14
CA TYR A 52 -6.16 8.21 10.37
C TYR A 52 -7.45 7.59 9.92
N LYS A 53 -7.40 6.55 9.11
CA LYS A 53 -8.60 5.91 8.58
C LYS A 53 -8.45 4.41 8.61
N ASP A 54 -9.55 3.73 8.88
CA ASP A 54 -9.56 2.27 8.88
C ASP A 54 -10.26 1.74 7.63
N LEU A 55 -9.77 0.62 7.14
CA LEU A 55 -10.43 -0.10 6.06
C LEU A 55 -11.49 -1.02 6.65
N GLU A 56 -12.44 -1.40 5.82
CA GLU A 56 -13.39 -2.45 6.19
C GLU A 56 -12.63 -3.76 6.39
N ASP A 57 -13.19 -4.64 7.21
CA ASP A 57 -12.53 -5.89 7.55
C ASP A 57 -12.07 -6.68 6.34
N ILE A 58 -12.95 -6.82 5.36
CA ILE A 58 -12.63 -7.61 4.17
C ILE A 58 -11.49 -6.97 3.38
N GLN A 59 -11.51 -5.65 3.29
CA GLN A 59 -10.45 -4.92 2.59
C GLN A 59 -9.12 -5.08 3.30
N ALA A 60 -9.13 -4.91 4.61
CA ALA A 60 -7.90 -5.01 5.40
C ALA A 60 -7.33 -6.43 5.33
N GLU A 61 -8.22 -7.42 5.41
CA GLU A 61 -7.77 -8.80 5.32
C GLU A 61 -7.18 -9.12 3.95
N SER A 62 -7.76 -8.57 2.90
CA SER A 62 -7.25 -8.79 1.55
C SER A 62 -5.81 -8.30 1.40
N LEU A 63 -5.55 -7.11 1.92
CA LEU A 63 -4.19 -6.58 1.86
C LEU A 63 -3.26 -7.32 2.80
N LEU A 64 -3.76 -7.73 3.97
CA LEU A 64 -2.93 -8.42 4.95
C LEU A 64 -2.40 -9.75 4.41
N LYS A 65 -3.12 -10.37 3.49
CA LYS A 65 -2.71 -11.63 2.88
C LYS A 65 -1.56 -11.49 1.90
N LEU A 66 -1.31 -10.27 1.43
CA LEU A 66 -0.22 -10.05 0.48
C LEU A 66 1.12 -10.08 1.19
N ASP A 67 2.16 -10.50 0.48
CA ASP A 67 3.51 -10.48 1.03
C ASP A 67 4.00 -9.08 1.28
N GLN A 68 3.72 -8.18 0.34
CA GLN A 68 4.17 -6.81 0.41
C GLN A 68 3.03 -5.86 0.08
N PRO A 69 2.08 -5.71 1.01
CA PRO A 69 0.92 -4.86 0.75
C PRO A 69 1.27 -3.40 0.50
N LEU A 70 2.29 -2.88 1.18
CA LEU A 70 2.69 -1.48 0.97
C LEU A 70 3.22 -1.28 -0.44
N GLN A 71 4.07 -2.20 -0.91
CA GLN A 71 4.59 -2.13 -2.26
C GLN A 71 3.47 -2.19 -3.29
N LYS A 72 2.48 -3.06 -3.04
CA LYS A 72 1.36 -3.22 -3.95
C LYS A 72 0.54 -1.94 -4.07
N VAL A 73 0.26 -1.30 -2.94
CA VAL A 73 -0.49 -0.04 -2.95
C VAL A 73 0.33 1.04 -3.64
N TYR A 74 1.64 1.08 -3.35
CA TYR A 74 2.49 2.05 -3.99
C TYR A 74 2.47 1.90 -5.52
N GLU A 75 2.56 0.68 -6.01
CA GLU A 75 2.56 0.44 -7.44
C GLU A 75 1.27 0.93 -8.08
N ARG A 76 0.15 0.71 -7.40
CA ARG A 76 -1.12 1.18 -7.90
C ARG A 76 -1.20 2.70 -7.89
N LEU A 77 -0.68 3.32 -6.85
CA LEU A 77 -0.68 4.77 -6.73
C LEU A 77 0.23 5.40 -7.79
N ASP A 78 1.39 4.80 -8.02
CA ASP A 78 2.35 5.32 -8.98
C ASP A 78 1.80 5.28 -10.40
N SER A 79 0.93 4.33 -10.69
CA SER A 79 0.33 4.23 -12.02
C SER A 79 -0.69 5.34 -12.28
N LYS A 80 -1.12 6.01 -11.23
CA LYS A 80 -1.98 7.18 -11.35
C LYS A 80 -1.09 8.41 -11.37
N GLU A 81 -1.48 9.43 -12.03
CA GLU A 81 -0.61 10.59 -12.15
C GLU A 81 -0.87 11.67 -11.12
N THR A 82 -1.71 11.41 -10.18
CA THR A 82 -1.98 12.43 -9.18
C THR A 82 -1.23 12.18 -7.90
N GLY A 83 -1.20 11.90 -6.95
CA GLY A 83 -0.31 11.70 -5.84
C GLY A 83 -0.67 12.51 -4.62
N TYR A 84 -1.89 12.96 -4.55
CA TYR A 84 -2.33 13.71 -3.39
C TYR A 84 -2.98 12.80 -2.36
N MET A 85 -3.09 13.30 -1.14
CA MET A 85 -3.57 12.49 -0.03
C MET A 85 -4.95 11.90 -0.28
N ASP A 86 -5.84 12.63 -0.93
CA ASP A 86 -7.15 12.08 -1.28
C ASP A 86 -7.00 10.88 -2.18
N SER A 87 -6.10 10.97 -3.16
CA SER A 87 -5.83 9.87 -4.06
C SER A 87 -5.15 8.71 -3.35
N VAL A 88 -4.35 9.01 -2.34
CA VAL A 88 -3.68 7.96 -1.59
C VAL A 88 -4.71 7.06 -0.92
N TRP A 89 -5.67 7.63 -0.20
CA TRP A 89 -6.68 6.81 0.48
C TRP A 89 -7.53 6.06 -0.52
N GLU A 90 -7.98 6.74 -1.58
CA GLU A 90 -8.77 6.10 -2.61
C GLU A 90 -8.02 4.93 -3.25
N THR A 91 -6.73 5.11 -3.44
CA THR A 91 -5.91 4.06 -4.04
C THR A 91 -5.79 2.86 -3.11
N ILE A 92 -5.67 3.11 -1.80
CA ILE A 92 -5.62 2.02 -0.83
C ILE A 92 -6.91 1.22 -0.89
N GLU A 93 -8.05 1.90 -0.86
CA GLU A 93 -9.35 1.23 -0.91
C GLU A 93 -9.54 0.47 -2.21
N GLU A 94 -9.13 1.09 -3.31
CA GLU A 94 -9.25 0.47 -4.62
C GLU A 94 -8.40 -0.78 -4.71
N CYS A 95 -7.18 -0.70 -4.21
CA CYS A 95 -6.27 -1.82 -4.22
C CYS A 95 -6.82 -2.96 -3.38
N ALA A 96 -7.35 -2.65 -2.20
CA ALA A 96 -7.91 -3.65 -1.31
C ALA A 96 -9.13 -4.31 -1.95
N SER A 97 -9.98 -3.51 -2.59
CA SER A 97 -11.17 -4.05 -3.23
C SER A 97 -10.82 -4.92 -4.42
N THR A 98 -9.81 -4.53 -5.18
CA THR A 98 -9.36 -5.30 -6.33
C THR A 98 -8.82 -6.65 -5.90
N GLU A 99 -8.02 -6.68 -4.84
CA GLU A 99 -7.49 -7.95 -4.34
C GLU A 99 -8.60 -8.85 -3.84
N LYS A 100 -9.59 -8.26 -3.21
CA LYS A 100 -10.76 -9.01 -2.76
C LYS A 100 -11.51 -9.60 -3.95
N SER A 101 -11.68 -8.81 -4.98
CA SER A 101 -12.38 -9.27 -6.19
C SER A 101 -11.60 -10.32 -6.94
N CYS A 102 -10.30 -10.20 -6.92
CA CYS A 102 -9.43 -11.10 -7.66
C CYS A 102 -9.63 -12.55 -7.27
N SER A 103 -10.02 -12.79 -6.04
CA SER A 103 -10.24 -14.15 -5.60
C SER A 103 -11.44 -14.77 -6.31
N GLY A 104 -12.30 -13.93 -6.86
CA GLY A 104 -13.52 -14.41 -7.48
C GLY A 104 -13.52 -14.38 -8.99
N SER A 105 -12.60 -13.68 -9.60
CA SER A 105 -12.62 -13.59 -11.05
C SER A 105 -11.24 -13.29 -11.54
N ALA A 106 -11.05 -13.64 -12.75
CA ALA A 106 -9.80 -13.33 -13.36
C ALA A 106 -9.82 -11.87 -13.71
N GLY A 107 -9.71 -11.28 -13.18
CA GLY A 107 -9.76 -10.00 -13.42
C GLY A 107 -9.87 -9.37 -14.69
N ASN A 108 -10.24 -9.43 -14.92
CA ASN A 108 -10.25 -8.62 -15.54
C ASN A 108 -10.01 -7.55 -15.46
N GLU A 109 -10.09 -7.62 -15.29
CA GLU A 109 -9.79 -6.71 -15.41
C GLU A 109 -9.17 -5.92 -15.50
N LYS A 110 -9.02 -6.17 -15.65
CA LYS A 110 -8.31 -5.48 -15.83
C LYS A 110 -8.16 -4.67 -16.33
N GLU A 111 -8.60 -4.93 -16.53
CA GLU A 111 -8.43 -4.16 -16.97
C GLU A 111 -8.43 -3.28 -17.18
N SER A 112 -8.92 -3.38 -17.26
CA SER A 112 -8.98 -2.55 -17.53
C SER A 112 -8.62 -1.66 -17.59
N ARG A 113 -8.42 -1.64 -17.79
CA ARG A 113 -7.91 -0.79 -17.91
C ARG A 113 -7.50 -0.52 -18.36
#